data_350c2c317702f2eb8efde04d6943e538
#
_entry.id   350c2c317702f2eb8efde04d6943e538
#
_cell.length_a   1.000
_cell.length_b   1.000
_cell.length_c   1.000
_cell.angle_alpha   90.00
_cell.angle_beta   90.00
_cell.angle_gamma   90.00
#
_symmetry.space_group_name_H-M   'P 1'
#
loop_
_entity.id
_entity.type
_entity.pdbx_description
1 polymer ?
#
loop_
_entity_poly.entity_id
_entity_poly.type
_entity_poly.pdbx_seq_one_letter_code
_entity_poly.pdbx_strand_id
1 'polypeptide(L)'
;MKVTLQHLTKKFPNRNKKAGGDVVAVNDFTFEIPDGKLIGLLGPSGCGKSTALNLISGLLEPTAGQIFFGEDDVTHLPPENRGVGLVFQNYALYPHLTVRQNIMFPLENLRGADKLTKAEMAERTLDAAKLVQLEGLMDRKPSELSGGQQQRVAIARALVKRPRVLLLDEPLSNLDARLRLQTREEIRRIQRQTSVTTVFVTHD
;
A
#
# COMPACT_ATOMS: atom_id res chain seq x y z
N MET A 1 4.62 -9.36 9.99
CA MET A 1 5.81 -8.50 10.28
C MET A 1 5.37 -7.32 11.14
N LYS A 2 5.88 -7.17 12.36
CA LYS A 2 5.65 -6.00 13.20
C LYS A 2 6.25 -4.74 12.56
N VAL A 3 5.55 -3.60 12.63
CA VAL A 3 6.09 -2.30 12.21
C VAL A 3 6.15 -1.37 13.41
N THR A 4 7.30 -0.76 13.65
CA THR A 4 7.51 0.16 14.77
C THR A 4 7.96 1.52 14.24
N LEU A 5 7.24 2.55 14.61
CA LEU A 5 7.59 3.95 14.34
C LEU A 5 8.08 4.56 15.65
N GLN A 6 9.26 5.15 15.65
CA GLN A 6 9.88 5.74 16.84
C GLN A 6 10.19 7.22 16.62
N HIS A 7 9.50 8.08 17.36
CA HIS A 7 9.71 9.54 17.34
C HIS A 7 9.68 10.15 15.94
N LEU A 8 8.80 9.61 15.07
CA LEU A 8 8.78 9.92 13.66
C LEU A 8 8.30 11.36 13.44
N THR A 9 9.12 12.15 12.80
CA THR A 9 8.83 13.55 12.49
C THR A 9 9.06 13.82 11.00
N LYS A 10 8.11 14.54 10.38
CA LYS A 10 8.26 15.04 9.00
C LYS A 10 7.91 16.49 8.93
N LYS A 11 8.87 17.29 8.45
CA LYS A 11 8.73 18.71 8.17
C LYS A 11 8.87 18.93 6.67
N PHE A 12 8.06 19.83 6.13
CA PHE A 12 8.17 20.30 4.75
C PHE A 12 8.50 21.79 4.74
N PRO A 13 9.36 22.26 3.83
CA PRO A 13 9.62 23.68 3.66
C PRO A 13 8.31 24.44 3.38
N ASN A 14 8.09 25.55 4.09
CA ASN A 14 6.91 26.36 3.84
C ASN A 14 7.02 27.02 2.45
N ARG A 15 6.02 26.78 1.59
CA ARG A 15 5.96 27.38 0.25
C ARG A 15 5.82 28.90 0.30
N ASN A 16 5.21 29.43 1.37
CA ASN A 16 5.11 30.87 1.57
C ASN A 16 6.34 31.36 2.33
N LYS A 17 7.36 31.82 1.60
CA LYS A 17 8.60 32.35 2.16
C LYS A 17 8.40 33.52 3.15
N LYS A 18 7.25 34.23 3.09
CA LYS A 18 6.92 35.33 4.02
C LYS A 18 6.40 34.84 5.39
N ALA A 19 5.88 33.61 5.48
CA ALA A 19 5.31 33.08 6.71
C ALA A 19 6.37 32.48 7.66
N GLY A 20 7.61 32.23 7.17
CA GLY A 20 8.71 31.66 7.95
C GLY A 20 8.41 30.26 8.53
N GLY A 21 9.46 29.46 8.70
CA GLY A 21 9.38 28.16 9.35
C GLY A 21 8.85 27.01 8.45
N ASP A 22 9.09 25.78 8.89
CA ASP A 22 8.64 24.57 8.22
C ASP A 22 7.22 24.19 8.63
N VAL A 23 6.48 23.53 7.72
CA VAL A 23 5.19 22.92 8.04
C VAL A 23 5.44 21.53 8.60
N VAL A 24 5.07 21.31 9.86
CA VAL A 24 5.18 20.01 10.51
C VAL A 24 3.97 19.14 10.14
N ALA A 25 4.18 18.12 9.32
CA ALA A 25 3.12 17.22 8.87
C ALA A 25 2.94 16.00 9.79
N VAL A 26 4.03 15.51 10.39
CA VAL A 26 4.05 14.47 11.42
C VAL A 26 5.00 14.96 12.50
N ASN A 27 4.59 14.88 13.78
CA ASN A 27 5.35 15.39 14.90
C ASN A 27 5.50 14.34 16.00
N ASP A 28 6.71 13.88 16.23
CA ASP A 28 7.09 12.93 17.31
C ASP A 28 6.14 11.72 17.43
N PHE A 29 5.79 11.14 16.28
CA PHE A 29 4.82 10.05 16.22
C PHE A 29 5.48 8.71 16.54
N THR A 30 5.12 8.13 17.68
CA THR A 30 5.55 6.79 18.10
C THR A 30 4.36 5.87 18.10
N PHE A 31 4.45 4.77 17.34
CA PHE A 31 3.37 3.82 17.19
C PHE A 31 3.88 2.42 16.80
N GLU A 32 3.22 1.39 17.32
CA GLU A 32 3.52 0.00 17.00
C GLU A 32 2.34 -0.66 16.30
N ILE A 33 2.59 -1.28 15.14
CA ILE A 33 1.64 -2.07 14.38
C ILE A 33 2.00 -3.54 14.59
N PRO A 34 1.17 -4.32 15.32
CA PRO A 34 1.47 -5.71 15.61
C PRO A 34 1.51 -6.57 14.35
N ASP A 35 2.30 -7.65 14.40
CA ASP A 35 2.41 -8.61 13.29
C ASP A 35 1.06 -9.18 12.88
N GLY A 36 0.84 -9.26 11.58
CA GLY A 36 -0.37 -9.88 11.01
C GLY A 36 -1.68 -9.18 11.38
N LYS A 37 -1.66 -7.90 11.76
CA LYS A 37 -2.87 -7.13 12.09
C LYS A 37 -3.25 -6.16 10.98
N LEU A 38 -4.55 -5.83 10.95
CA LEU A 38 -5.13 -4.78 10.13
C LEU A 38 -5.36 -3.55 11.00
N ILE A 39 -4.63 -2.47 10.75
CA ILE A 39 -4.70 -1.23 11.52
C ILE A 39 -5.16 -0.09 10.62
N GLY A 40 -6.15 0.67 11.09
CA GLY A 40 -6.62 1.91 10.46
C GLY A 40 -6.03 3.14 11.13
N LEU A 41 -5.40 4.02 10.36
CA LEU A 41 -5.04 5.37 10.78
C LEU A 41 -6.21 6.29 10.48
N LEU A 42 -6.95 6.66 11.53
CA LEU A 42 -8.13 7.50 11.44
C LEU A 42 -7.82 8.95 11.85
N GLY A 43 -8.43 9.90 11.17
CA GLY A 43 -8.35 11.32 11.53
C GLY A 43 -8.82 12.24 10.41
N PRO A 44 -8.99 13.54 10.68
CA PRO A 44 -9.46 14.52 9.70
C PRO A 44 -8.49 14.68 8.54
N SER A 45 -8.97 15.23 7.42
CA SER A 45 -8.10 15.58 6.28
C SER A 45 -6.99 16.53 6.73
N GLY A 46 -5.77 16.30 6.20
CA GLY A 46 -4.61 17.15 6.50
C GLY A 46 -3.89 16.85 7.83
N CYS A 47 -4.33 15.88 8.65
CA CYS A 47 -3.65 15.54 9.92
C CYS A 47 -2.40 14.67 9.78
N GLY A 48 -1.87 14.46 8.55
CA GLY A 48 -0.61 13.75 8.35
C GLY A 48 -0.71 12.25 8.08
N LYS A 49 -1.90 11.65 7.95
CA LYS A 49 -2.08 10.19 7.73
C LYS A 49 -1.36 9.66 6.49
N SER A 50 -1.64 10.24 5.32
CA SER A 50 -0.98 9.84 4.06
C SER A 50 0.52 10.16 4.10
N THR A 51 0.93 11.20 4.84
CA THR A 51 2.36 11.46 5.09
C THR A 51 2.99 10.33 5.90
N ALA A 52 2.35 9.87 6.98
CA ALA A 52 2.83 8.73 7.77
C ALA A 52 2.90 7.46 6.92
N LEU A 53 1.89 7.19 6.09
CA LEU A 53 1.89 6.05 5.16
C LEU A 53 3.02 6.14 4.14
N ASN A 54 3.29 7.32 3.58
CA ASN A 54 4.39 7.55 2.66
C ASN A 54 5.78 7.43 3.33
N LEU A 55 5.90 7.75 4.61
CA LEU A 55 7.11 7.51 5.40
C LEU A 55 7.33 6.00 5.60
N ILE A 56 6.29 5.24 5.96
CA ILE A 56 6.37 3.78 6.11
C ILE A 56 6.74 3.12 4.78
N SER A 57 6.17 3.58 3.66
CA SER A 57 6.45 3.02 2.33
C SER A 57 7.86 3.36 1.81
N GLY A 58 8.51 4.40 2.33
CA GLY A 58 9.78 4.91 1.83
C GLY A 58 9.69 5.91 0.68
N LEU A 59 8.46 6.30 0.29
CA LEU A 59 8.26 7.38 -0.68
C LEU A 59 8.65 8.76 -0.13
N LEU A 60 8.69 8.89 1.20
CA LEU A 60 9.20 10.05 1.90
C LEU A 60 10.23 9.62 2.93
N GLU A 61 11.28 10.40 3.08
CA GLU A 61 12.23 10.24 4.19
C GLU A 61 11.77 11.06 5.41
N PRO A 62 11.89 10.54 6.62
CA PRO A 62 11.60 11.29 7.83
C PRO A 62 12.64 12.41 8.03
N THR A 63 12.23 13.50 8.69
CA THR A 63 13.15 14.55 9.14
C THR A 63 13.86 14.12 10.43
N ALA A 64 13.21 13.29 11.26
CA ALA A 64 13.76 12.67 12.45
C ALA A 64 12.95 11.42 12.80
N GLY A 65 13.52 10.56 13.66
CA GLY A 65 12.92 9.30 14.08
C GLY A 65 13.31 8.13 13.19
N GLN A 66 12.79 6.95 13.53
CA GLN A 66 13.17 5.69 12.89
C GLN A 66 11.96 4.83 12.59
N ILE A 67 12.10 3.95 11.58
CA ILE A 67 11.08 3.00 11.14
C ILE A 67 11.70 1.61 11.11
N PHE A 68 11.07 0.67 11.83
CA PHE A 68 11.53 -0.72 11.88
C PHE A 68 10.48 -1.67 11.32
N PHE A 69 10.93 -2.67 10.56
CA PHE A 69 10.14 -3.83 10.16
C PHE A 69 10.70 -5.07 10.86
N GLY A 70 10.03 -5.49 11.95
CA GLY A 70 10.61 -6.41 12.92
C GLY A 70 11.82 -5.76 13.62
N GLU A 71 13.00 -6.32 13.41
CA GLU A 71 14.27 -5.79 13.93
C GLU A 71 15.05 -4.98 12.87
N ASP A 72 14.62 -5.01 11.61
CA ASP A 72 15.31 -4.33 10.51
C ASP A 72 14.99 -2.83 10.53
N ASP A 73 16.01 -1.99 10.66
CA ASP A 73 15.87 -0.55 10.42
C ASP A 73 15.72 -0.29 8.91
N VAL A 74 14.53 0.18 8.52
CA VAL A 74 14.21 0.49 7.12
C VAL A 74 14.12 1.99 6.86
N THR A 75 14.52 2.84 7.81
CA THR A 75 14.32 4.29 7.79
C THR A 75 14.84 4.94 6.50
N HIS A 76 16.02 4.54 6.04
CA HIS A 76 16.67 5.10 4.85
C HIS A 76 16.65 4.14 3.65
N LEU A 77 15.96 3.00 3.75
CA LEU A 77 15.83 2.10 2.61
C LEU A 77 14.84 2.69 1.59
N PRO A 78 15.14 2.64 0.28
CA PRO A 78 14.21 3.04 -0.75
C PRO A 78 13.01 2.07 -0.81
N PRO A 79 11.85 2.49 -1.36
CA PRO A 79 10.59 1.71 -1.38
C PRO A 79 10.75 0.29 -1.91
N GLU A 80 11.52 0.12 -2.98
CA GLU A 80 11.76 -1.17 -3.64
C GLU A 80 12.45 -2.20 -2.74
N ASN A 81 13.23 -1.74 -1.74
CA ASN A 81 13.99 -2.58 -0.82
C ASN A 81 13.31 -2.79 0.53
N ARG A 82 12.18 -2.12 0.80
CA ARG A 82 11.43 -2.29 2.07
C ARG A 82 10.52 -3.51 2.10
N GLY A 83 10.21 -4.10 0.93
CA GLY A 83 9.26 -5.21 0.85
C GLY A 83 7.83 -4.78 1.17
N VAL A 84 7.41 -3.60 0.77
CA VAL A 84 6.05 -3.08 0.93
C VAL A 84 5.22 -3.25 -0.33
N GLY A 85 3.93 -3.54 -0.15
CA GLY A 85 2.91 -3.37 -1.19
C GLY A 85 2.13 -2.09 -0.91
N LEU A 86 2.00 -1.21 -1.88
CA LEU A 86 1.28 0.06 -1.75
C LEU A 86 0.14 0.14 -2.76
N VAL A 87 -1.05 0.48 -2.27
CA VAL A 87 -2.23 0.79 -3.07
C VAL A 87 -2.57 2.26 -2.87
N PHE A 88 -2.51 3.03 -3.94
CA PHE A 88 -2.86 4.44 -3.96
C PHE A 88 -4.37 4.66 -4.02
N GLN A 89 -4.84 5.81 -3.58
CA GLN A 89 -6.25 6.20 -3.60
C GLN A 89 -6.90 6.11 -5.00
N ASN A 90 -6.16 6.43 -6.06
CA ASN A 90 -6.60 6.34 -7.45
C ASN A 90 -6.27 4.98 -8.11
N TYR A 91 -5.89 3.97 -7.30
CA TYR A 91 -5.47 2.62 -7.70
C TYR A 91 -4.21 2.59 -8.57
N ALA A 92 -3.84 3.64 -9.28
CA ALA A 92 -2.68 3.79 -10.16
C ALA A 92 -2.49 2.60 -11.12
N LEU A 93 -3.59 2.10 -11.71
CA LEU A 93 -3.53 1.02 -12.71
C LEU A 93 -2.97 1.53 -14.02
N TYR A 94 -2.24 0.68 -14.73
CA TYR A 94 -1.79 0.94 -16.08
C TYR A 94 -2.96 0.74 -17.06
N PRO A 95 -3.53 1.80 -17.66
CA PRO A 95 -4.80 1.73 -18.40
C PRO A 95 -4.67 0.95 -19.72
N HIS A 96 -3.49 0.85 -20.28
CA HIS A 96 -3.20 0.12 -21.52
C HIS A 96 -2.94 -1.37 -21.30
N LEU A 97 -2.68 -1.80 -20.05
CA LEU A 97 -2.43 -3.18 -19.69
C LEU A 97 -3.73 -3.89 -19.25
N THR A 98 -3.84 -5.19 -19.52
CA THR A 98 -4.92 -6.03 -18.99
C THR A 98 -4.78 -6.23 -17.48
N VAL A 99 -5.79 -6.80 -16.82
CA VAL A 99 -5.74 -7.21 -15.40
C VAL A 99 -4.54 -8.11 -15.15
N ARG A 100 -4.35 -9.15 -15.97
CA ARG A 100 -3.22 -10.07 -15.92
C ARG A 100 -1.90 -9.33 -15.95
N GLN A 101 -1.73 -8.44 -16.91
CA GLN A 101 -0.49 -7.67 -17.09
C GLN A 101 -0.26 -6.69 -15.94
N ASN A 102 -1.31 -6.01 -15.44
CA ASN A 102 -1.19 -5.13 -14.28
C ASN A 102 -0.69 -5.88 -13.04
N ILE A 103 -1.24 -7.08 -12.78
CA ILE A 103 -0.82 -7.91 -11.62
C ILE A 103 0.60 -8.45 -11.82
N MET A 104 0.96 -8.89 -13.03
CA MET A 104 2.26 -9.51 -13.33
C MET A 104 3.41 -8.49 -13.37
N PHE A 105 3.15 -7.24 -13.74
CA PHE A 105 4.15 -6.19 -13.97
C PHE A 105 5.21 -6.06 -12.86
N PRO A 106 4.88 -6.08 -11.56
CA PRO A 106 5.89 -6.03 -10.51
C PRO A 106 6.86 -7.22 -10.50
N LEU A 107 6.45 -8.38 -11.01
CA LEU A 107 7.29 -9.58 -11.08
C LEU A 107 8.30 -9.50 -12.23
N GLU A 108 7.93 -8.86 -13.34
CA GLU A 108 8.79 -8.69 -14.52
C GLU A 108 10.02 -7.80 -14.20
N ASN A 109 9.92 -6.98 -13.16
CA ASN A 109 11.00 -6.09 -12.72
C ASN A 109 11.91 -6.70 -11.65
N LEU A 110 11.68 -7.94 -11.23
CA LEU A 110 12.55 -8.64 -10.29
C LEU A 110 13.89 -8.99 -10.96
N ARG A 111 14.99 -8.80 -10.22
CA ARG A 111 16.34 -9.01 -10.71
C ARG A 111 17.16 -9.88 -9.76
N GLY A 112 18.29 -10.36 -10.25
CA GLY A 112 19.22 -11.17 -9.44
C GLY A 112 18.59 -12.47 -8.93
N ALA A 113 18.76 -12.75 -7.65
CA ALA A 113 18.25 -13.96 -6.99
C ALA A 113 16.72 -14.05 -6.94
N ASP A 114 16.02 -12.90 -7.01
CA ASP A 114 14.55 -12.86 -6.97
C ASP A 114 13.89 -13.02 -8.34
N LYS A 115 14.68 -13.12 -9.42
CA LYS A 115 14.16 -13.25 -10.78
C LYS A 115 13.38 -14.55 -10.93
N LEU A 116 12.16 -14.45 -11.43
CA LEU A 116 11.26 -15.57 -11.67
C LEU A 116 11.25 -15.99 -13.14
N THR A 117 10.98 -17.25 -13.37
CA THR A 117 10.65 -17.77 -14.70
C THR A 117 9.27 -17.29 -15.15
N LYS A 118 8.99 -17.36 -16.46
CA LYS A 118 7.66 -17.01 -16.98
C LYS A 118 6.54 -17.87 -16.37
N ALA A 119 6.80 -19.14 -16.10
CA ALA A 119 5.84 -20.06 -15.49
C ALA A 119 5.53 -19.64 -14.05
N GLU A 120 6.55 -19.36 -13.24
CA GLU A 120 6.39 -18.88 -11.85
C GLU A 120 5.67 -17.54 -11.78
N MET A 121 5.96 -16.60 -12.69
CA MET A 121 5.25 -15.34 -12.78
C MET A 121 3.77 -15.55 -13.10
N ALA A 122 3.45 -16.43 -14.05
CA ALA A 122 2.07 -16.74 -14.43
C ALA A 122 1.31 -17.38 -13.27
N GLU A 123 1.91 -18.33 -12.56
CA GLU A 123 1.34 -18.98 -11.38
C GLU A 123 1.06 -17.97 -10.26
N ARG A 124 2.06 -17.18 -9.85
CA ARG A 124 1.87 -16.15 -8.82
C ARG A 124 0.81 -15.11 -9.20
N THR A 125 0.77 -14.74 -10.48
CA THR A 125 -0.25 -13.81 -11.00
C THR A 125 -1.66 -14.41 -10.87
N LEU A 126 -1.82 -15.68 -11.20
CA LEU A 126 -3.09 -16.38 -11.08
C LEU A 126 -3.52 -16.53 -9.62
N ASP A 127 -2.58 -16.87 -8.72
CA ASP A 127 -2.85 -16.99 -7.30
C ASP A 127 -3.28 -15.64 -6.69
N ALA A 128 -2.60 -14.55 -7.06
CA ALA A 128 -3.00 -13.21 -6.63
C ALA A 128 -4.40 -12.83 -7.17
N ALA A 129 -4.73 -13.21 -8.40
CA ALA A 129 -6.05 -12.97 -8.98
C ALA A 129 -7.15 -13.79 -8.27
N LYS A 130 -6.90 -15.06 -7.93
CA LYS A 130 -7.80 -15.91 -7.15
C LYS A 130 -8.07 -15.34 -5.77
N LEU A 131 -7.03 -14.87 -5.09
CA LEU A 131 -7.15 -14.25 -3.76
C LEU A 131 -8.17 -13.11 -3.74
N VAL A 132 -8.24 -12.33 -4.82
CA VAL A 132 -9.14 -11.18 -4.97
C VAL A 132 -10.35 -11.47 -5.88
N GLN A 133 -10.58 -12.74 -6.28
CA GLN A 133 -11.73 -13.18 -7.09
C GLN A 133 -11.84 -12.45 -8.44
N LEU A 134 -10.74 -12.41 -9.20
CA LEU A 134 -10.67 -11.76 -10.51
C LEU A 134 -10.31 -12.71 -11.66
N GLU A 135 -10.34 -14.04 -11.45
CA GLU A 135 -9.94 -15.05 -12.44
C GLU A 135 -10.66 -14.90 -13.79
N GLY A 136 -11.95 -14.58 -13.73
CA GLY A 136 -12.78 -14.39 -14.94
C GLY A 136 -12.59 -13.06 -15.66
N LEU A 137 -11.72 -12.16 -15.12
CA LEU A 137 -11.54 -10.81 -15.65
C LEU A 137 -10.10 -10.54 -16.13
N MET A 138 -9.26 -11.56 -16.17
CA MET A 138 -7.81 -11.42 -16.39
C MET A 138 -7.43 -10.75 -17.71
N ASP A 139 -8.26 -10.89 -18.73
CA ASP A 139 -7.97 -10.35 -20.06
C ASP A 139 -8.65 -9.01 -20.34
N ARG A 140 -9.42 -8.47 -19.36
CA ARG A 140 -10.02 -7.12 -19.43
C ARG A 140 -9.01 -6.03 -19.12
N LYS A 141 -9.31 -4.82 -19.63
CA LYS A 141 -8.56 -3.59 -19.29
C LYS A 141 -9.24 -2.85 -18.13
N PRO A 142 -8.52 -1.97 -17.41
CA PRO A 142 -9.08 -1.19 -16.32
C PRO A 142 -10.36 -0.41 -16.67
N SER A 143 -10.47 0.12 -17.89
CA SER A 143 -11.66 0.84 -18.37
C SER A 143 -12.94 -0.01 -18.46
N GLU A 144 -12.80 -1.35 -18.47
CA GLU A 144 -13.90 -2.30 -18.55
C GLU A 144 -14.32 -2.81 -17.15
N LEU A 145 -13.74 -2.27 -16.09
CA LEU A 145 -13.92 -2.71 -14.71
C LEU A 145 -14.67 -1.66 -13.88
N SER A 146 -15.50 -2.12 -12.94
CA SER A 146 -16.05 -1.26 -11.89
C SER A 146 -14.93 -0.75 -10.94
N GLY A 147 -15.18 0.32 -10.19
CA GLY A 147 -14.22 0.86 -9.22
C GLY A 147 -13.74 -0.17 -8.20
N GLY A 148 -14.66 -0.99 -7.66
CA GLY A 148 -14.29 -2.08 -6.74
C GLY A 148 -13.45 -3.19 -7.40
N GLN A 149 -13.68 -3.47 -8.70
CA GLN A 149 -12.84 -4.40 -9.44
C GLN A 149 -11.44 -3.81 -9.70
N GLN A 150 -11.35 -2.54 -10.07
CA GLN A 150 -10.07 -1.84 -10.23
C GLN A 150 -9.26 -1.85 -8.92
N GLN A 151 -9.91 -1.59 -7.80
CA GLN A 151 -9.28 -1.67 -6.48
C GLN A 151 -8.73 -3.07 -6.19
N ARG A 152 -9.49 -4.11 -6.46
CA ARG A 152 -9.04 -5.51 -6.30
C ARG A 152 -7.83 -5.81 -7.18
N VAL A 153 -7.77 -5.31 -8.42
CA VAL A 153 -6.57 -5.42 -9.26
C VAL A 153 -5.36 -4.75 -8.61
N ALA A 154 -5.54 -3.54 -8.06
CA ALA A 154 -4.46 -2.82 -7.38
C ALA A 154 -3.95 -3.57 -6.13
N ILE A 155 -4.87 -4.17 -5.35
CA ILE A 155 -4.51 -5.00 -4.19
C ILE A 155 -3.76 -6.25 -4.65
N ALA A 156 -4.24 -6.96 -5.67
CA ALA A 156 -3.55 -8.15 -6.21
C ALA A 156 -2.14 -7.79 -6.71
N ARG A 157 -1.99 -6.68 -7.43
CA ARG A 157 -0.70 -6.15 -7.89
C ARG A 157 0.26 -5.85 -6.73
N ALA A 158 -0.26 -5.28 -5.63
CA ALA A 158 0.53 -5.01 -4.44
C ALA A 158 0.96 -6.30 -3.71
N LEU A 159 0.12 -7.33 -3.72
CA LEU A 159 0.35 -8.60 -3.02
C LEU A 159 1.18 -9.61 -3.80
N VAL A 160 1.25 -9.51 -5.15
CA VAL A 160 1.89 -10.53 -6.01
C VAL A 160 3.38 -10.77 -5.69
N LYS A 161 4.07 -9.76 -5.16
CA LYS A 161 5.46 -9.86 -4.67
C LYS A 161 5.56 -10.44 -3.26
N ARG A 162 4.44 -10.80 -2.61
CA ARG A 162 4.39 -11.27 -1.22
C ARG A 162 5.06 -10.28 -0.25
N PRO A 163 4.54 -9.06 -0.14
CA PRO A 163 5.15 -8.02 0.67
C PRO A 163 5.11 -8.36 2.17
N ARG A 164 6.04 -7.79 2.93
CA ARG A 164 6.08 -7.86 4.40
C ARG A 164 4.95 -7.03 5.04
N VAL A 165 4.59 -5.92 4.40
CA VAL A 165 3.58 -4.96 4.85
C VAL A 165 2.75 -4.49 3.66
N LEU A 166 1.43 -4.44 3.82
CA LEU A 166 0.49 -3.88 2.84
C LEU A 166 0.00 -2.51 3.33
N LEU A 167 0.11 -1.51 2.49
CA LEU A 167 -0.30 -0.14 2.76
C LEU A 167 -1.41 0.27 1.80
N LEU A 168 -2.53 0.80 2.33
CA LEU A 168 -3.69 1.21 1.54
C LEU A 168 -3.99 2.68 1.84
N ASP A 169 -3.83 3.54 0.84
CA ASP A 169 -4.13 4.97 0.97
C ASP A 169 -5.59 5.24 0.59
N GLU A 170 -6.40 5.59 1.58
CA GLU A 170 -7.83 5.89 1.46
C GLU A 170 -8.65 4.88 0.62
N PRO A 171 -8.57 3.57 0.93
CA PRO A 171 -9.20 2.54 0.09
C PRO A 171 -10.73 2.59 0.09
N LEU A 172 -11.34 3.37 0.97
CA LEU A 172 -12.80 3.49 1.12
C LEU A 172 -13.34 4.83 0.60
N SER A 173 -12.46 5.75 0.20
CA SER A 173 -12.86 7.03 -0.41
C SER A 173 -13.50 6.79 -1.79
N ASN A 174 -14.35 7.69 -2.25
CA ASN A 174 -15.00 7.62 -3.57
C ASN A 174 -15.94 6.42 -3.78
N LEU A 175 -16.35 5.72 -2.71
CA LEU A 175 -17.28 4.60 -2.76
C LEU A 175 -18.62 4.99 -2.12
N ASP A 176 -19.73 4.52 -2.70
CA ASP A 176 -21.03 4.58 -2.03
C ASP A 176 -21.06 3.73 -0.76
N ALA A 177 -22.03 3.94 0.12
CA ALA A 177 -22.11 3.29 1.43
C ALA A 177 -22.13 1.76 1.33
N ARG A 178 -22.82 1.19 0.32
CA ARG A 178 -22.90 -0.27 0.13
C ARG A 178 -21.56 -0.83 -0.32
N LEU A 179 -20.94 -0.20 -1.31
CA LEU A 179 -19.65 -0.63 -1.85
C LEU A 179 -18.54 -0.47 -0.83
N ARG A 180 -18.61 0.56 0.04
CA ARG A 180 -17.69 0.77 1.15
C ARG A 180 -17.69 -0.39 2.15
N LEU A 181 -18.89 -0.87 2.53
CA LEU A 181 -19.01 -2.03 3.42
C LEU A 181 -18.45 -3.29 2.76
N GLN A 182 -18.77 -3.54 1.50
CA GLN A 182 -18.24 -4.69 0.76
C GLN A 182 -16.72 -4.64 0.66
N THR A 183 -16.16 -3.49 0.33
CA THR A 183 -14.70 -3.29 0.23
C THR A 183 -14.00 -3.50 1.58
N ARG A 184 -14.60 -3.03 2.68
CA ARG A 184 -14.06 -3.26 4.03
C ARG A 184 -13.98 -4.76 4.36
N GLU A 185 -15.05 -5.50 4.10
CA GLU A 185 -15.07 -6.96 4.33
C GLU A 185 -14.07 -7.68 3.42
N GLU A 186 -13.93 -7.24 2.18
CA GLU A 186 -12.97 -7.80 1.24
C GLU A 186 -11.51 -7.58 1.71
N ILE A 187 -11.16 -6.37 2.14
CA ILE A 187 -9.83 -6.08 2.71
C ILE A 187 -9.56 -6.95 3.93
N ARG A 188 -10.56 -7.11 4.82
CA ARG A 188 -10.44 -8.00 6.00
C ARG A 188 -10.24 -9.45 5.60
N ARG A 189 -11.00 -9.94 4.61
CA ARG A 189 -10.88 -11.29 4.10
C ARG A 189 -9.49 -11.56 3.55
N ILE A 190 -9.00 -10.68 2.68
CA ILE A 190 -7.66 -10.78 2.08
C ILE A 190 -6.59 -10.76 3.17
N GLN A 191 -6.68 -9.84 4.11
CA GLN A 191 -5.73 -9.73 5.22
C GLN A 191 -5.70 -11.01 6.08
N ARG A 192 -6.88 -11.60 6.41
CA ARG A 192 -6.94 -12.86 7.17
C ARG A 192 -6.33 -14.04 6.40
N GLN A 193 -6.55 -14.12 5.09
CA GLN A 193 -6.01 -15.19 4.25
C GLN A 193 -4.50 -15.08 4.06
N THR A 194 -3.96 -13.87 3.99
CA THR A 194 -2.54 -13.63 3.76
C THR A 194 -1.74 -13.48 5.06
N SER A 195 -2.41 -13.14 6.16
CA SER A 195 -1.78 -12.76 7.44
C SER A 195 -0.75 -11.62 7.29
N VAL A 196 -0.81 -10.84 6.20
CA VAL A 196 0.09 -9.72 5.99
C VAL A 196 -0.28 -8.56 6.90
N THR A 197 0.70 -7.95 7.55
CA THR A 197 0.49 -6.73 8.33
C THR A 197 0.00 -5.63 7.40
N THR A 198 -1.18 -5.11 7.69
CA THR A 198 -1.86 -4.16 6.80
C THR A 198 -2.15 -2.86 7.52
N VAL A 199 -1.79 -1.74 6.90
CA VAL A 199 -2.12 -0.38 7.37
C VAL A 199 -2.95 0.31 6.32
N PHE A 200 -4.07 0.87 6.73
CA PHE A 200 -4.87 1.71 5.84
C PHE A 200 -5.15 3.07 6.45
N VAL A 201 -5.27 4.06 5.60
CA VAL A 201 -5.62 5.42 5.97
C VAL A 201 -7.09 5.66 5.62
N THR A 202 -7.83 6.28 6.51
CA THR A 202 -9.21 6.66 6.26
C THR A 202 -9.59 7.92 7.05
N HIS A 203 -10.62 8.62 6.59
CA HIS A 203 -11.25 9.74 7.29
C HIS A 203 -12.65 9.39 7.81
N ASP A 204 -13.10 8.15 7.56
CA ASP A 204 -14.39 7.57 7.98
C ASP A 204 -14.22 6.52 9.07
#